data_041cb79d98014fddb8b7f2066fcef460
#
_entry.id   041cb79d98014fddb8b7f2066fcef460
#
_cell.length_a   1.000
_cell.length_b   1.000
_cell.length_c   1.000
_cell.angle_alpha   90.00
_cell.angle_beta   90.00
_cell.angle_gamma   90.00
#
_symmetry.space_group_name_H-M   'P 1'
#
loop_
_entity.id
_entity.type
_entity.pdbx_description
1 polymer ?
#
loop_
_entity_poly.entity_id
_entity_poly.type
_entity_poly.pdbx_seq_one_letter_code
_entity_poly.pdbx_strand_id
1 'polypeptide(L)'
;CIISHFDQDHCGGILYILEQTKVKNVIIGKQYEDSTNYNKFKEIVKKQNLNVKIVEAGMRINIEKNLYFDVLWPDSQKMISDNAINNNSLVCKLNYNKFSMLFTGDIEEIAEKEIVSKYENNTSILKSTILKTAHHGSKTSSTKDFLNAVNPQYAIIGVGKNNNFGHPA
;
A
#
# COMPACT_ATOMS: atom_id res chain seq x y z
N CYS A 1 -8.12 -2.72 -10.26
CA CYS A 1 -6.85 -2.02 -10.02
C CYS A 1 -6.78 -1.59 -8.55
N ILE A 2 -5.61 -1.71 -7.91
CA ILE A 2 -5.34 -1.20 -6.55
C ILE A 2 -4.12 -0.30 -6.67
N ILE A 3 -4.21 0.93 -6.13
CA ILE A 3 -3.12 1.91 -6.09
C ILE A 3 -2.72 2.11 -4.64
N SER A 4 -1.43 1.92 -4.32
CA SER A 4 -0.94 2.09 -2.95
C SER A 4 -0.90 3.56 -2.52
N HIS A 5 -0.32 4.42 -3.36
CA HIS A 5 -0.22 5.87 -3.16
C HIS A 5 0.07 6.57 -4.48
N PHE A 6 0.22 7.90 -4.46
CA PHE A 6 0.26 8.70 -5.68
C PHE A 6 1.63 9.29 -6.02
N ASP A 7 2.72 8.64 -5.63
CA ASP A 7 4.04 8.95 -6.18
C ASP A 7 4.17 8.41 -7.61
N GLN A 8 4.99 9.11 -8.41
CA GLN A 8 5.06 8.92 -9.86
C GLN A 8 5.44 7.49 -10.26
N ASP A 9 6.34 6.87 -9.54
CA ASP A 9 6.82 5.49 -9.79
C ASP A 9 5.81 4.42 -9.39
N HIS A 10 4.80 4.77 -8.56
CA HIS A 10 3.70 3.87 -8.17
C HIS A 10 2.42 4.07 -8.99
N CYS A 11 2.11 5.30 -9.37
CA CYS A 11 0.85 5.59 -10.05
C CYS A 11 0.98 6.01 -11.52
N GLY A 12 2.16 6.47 -11.97
CA GLY A 12 2.31 7.07 -13.31
C GLY A 12 1.87 6.16 -14.45
N GLY A 13 2.29 4.88 -14.41
CA GLY A 13 1.86 3.88 -15.40
C GLY A 13 0.36 3.56 -15.32
N ILE A 14 -0.18 3.52 -14.10
CA ILE A 14 -1.61 3.25 -13.89
C ILE A 14 -2.47 4.42 -14.37
N LEU A 15 -2.08 5.66 -14.12
CA LEU A 15 -2.82 6.82 -14.65
C LEU A 15 -2.92 6.78 -16.18
N TYR A 16 -1.83 6.41 -16.87
CA TYR A 16 -1.86 6.21 -18.30
C TYR A 16 -2.82 5.08 -18.72
N ILE A 17 -2.79 3.93 -18.04
CA ILE A 17 -3.70 2.81 -18.32
C ILE A 17 -5.17 3.22 -18.09
N LEU A 18 -5.47 3.96 -17.03
CA LEU A 18 -6.84 4.43 -16.74
C LEU A 18 -7.37 5.38 -17.82
N GLU A 19 -6.49 6.13 -18.49
CA GLU A 19 -6.88 6.98 -19.63
C GLU A 19 -7.17 6.20 -20.91
N GLN A 20 -6.49 5.07 -21.13
CA GLN A 20 -6.51 4.32 -22.39
C GLN A 20 -7.41 3.10 -22.36
N THR A 21 -7.74 2.56 -21.19
CA THR A 21 -8.45 1.29 -21.07
C THR A 21 -9.61 1.39 -20.08
N LYS A 22 -10.65 0.59 -20.33
CA LYS A 22 -11.80 0.50 -19.43
C LYS A 22 -11.46 -0.35 -18.20
N VAL A 23 -11.19 0.29 -17.07
CA VAL A 23 -11.02 -0.35 -15.77
C VAL A 23 -12.36 -0.34 -15.03
N LYS A 24 -12.84 -1.52 -14.58
CA LYS A 24 -14.14 -1.63 -13.92
C LYS A 24 -14.16 -1.05 -12.51
N ASN A 25 -13.11 -1.30 -11.74
CA ASN A 25 -13.01 -0.87 -10.34
C ASN A 25 -11.60 -0.41 -10.04
N VAL A 26 -11.48 0.71 -9.34
CA VAL A 26 -10.23 1.22 -8.79
C VAL A 26 -10.35 1.30 -7.28
N ILE A 27 -9.35 0.84 -6.56
CA ILE A 27 -9.31 0.85 -5.10
C ILE A 27 -8.09 1.66 -4.68
N ILE A 28 -8.29 2.59 -3.77
CA ILE A 28 -7.23 3.43 -3.19
C ILE A 28 -7.41 3.50 -1.67
N GLY A 29 -6.33 3.75 -0.94
CA GLY A 29 -6.40 4.18 0.45
C GLY A 29 -6.90 5.61 0.57
N LYS A 30 -7.35 5.99 1.78
CA LYS A 30 -7.66 7.39 2.07
C LYS A 30 -6.41 8.24 1.90
N GLN A 31 -6.52 9.34 1.16
CA GLN A 31 -5.41 10.28 0.97
C GLN A 31 -5.43 11.35 2.05
N TYR A 32 -4.25 11.73 2.53
CA TYR A 32 -4.08 12.79 3.53
C TYR A 32 -4.15 14.17 2.89
N GLU A 33 -3.49 14.34 1.75
CA GLU A 33 -3.39 15.61 1.03
C GLU A 33 -3.53 15.43 -0.48
N ASP A 34 -3.80 16.53 -1.17
CA ASP A 34 -3.82 16.57 -2.62
C ASP A 34 -2.39 16.69 -3.18
N SER A 35 -2.00 15.73 -4.01
CA SER A 35 -0.78 15.79 -4.82
C SER A 35 -1.13 16.01 -6.29
N THR A 36 -0.14 16.42 -7.10
CA THR A 36 -0.31 16.58 -8.55
C THR A 36 -0.88 15.31 -9.20
N ASN A 37 -0.34 14.14 -8.85
CA ASN A 37 -0.79 12.87 -9.40
C ASN A 37 -2.19 12.48 -8.89
N TYR A 38 -2.50 12.77 -7.63
CA TYR A 38 -3.84 12.53 -7.09
C TYR A 38 -4.88 13.45 -7.75
N ASN A 39 -4.54 14.71 -8.00
CA ASN A 39 -5.41 15.63 -8.73
C ASN A 39 -5.65 15.14 -10.18
N LYS A 40 -4.59 14.71 -10.88
CA LYS A 40 -4.71 14.10 -12.21
C LYS A 40 -5.59 12.83 -12.17
N PHE A 41 -5.43 11.98 -11.14
CA PHE A 41 -6.31 10.82 -10.94
C PHE A 41 -7.78 11.23 -10.79
N LYS A 42 -8.09 12.24 -9.98
CA LYS A 42 -9.47 12.75 -9.82
C LYS A 42 -10.08 13.22 -11.14
N GLU A 43 -9.29 13.90 -11.99
CA GLU A 43 -9.72 14.32 -13.33
C GLU A 43 -10.04 13.12 -14.24
N ILE A 44 -9.16 12.09 -14.24
CA ILE A 44 -9.37 10.85 -15.01
C ILE A 44 -10.63 10.13 -14.53
N VAL A 45 -10.82 9.99 -13.21
CA VAL A 45 -12.02 9.39 -12.61
C VAL A 45 -13.28 10.06 -13.11
N LYS A 46 -13.32 11.39 -13.09
CA LYS A 46 -14.45 12.17 -13.59
C LYS A 46 -14.68 11.98 -15.08
N LYS A 47 -13.59 12.08 -15.89
CA LYS A 47 -13.66 11.97 -17.36
C LYS A 47 -14.11 10.57 -17.82
N GLN A 48 -13.61 9.53 -17.19
CA GLN A 48 -13.86 8.12 -17.56
C GLN A 48 -15.03 7.50 -16.78
N ASN A 49 -15.65 8.25 -15.85
CA ASN A 49 -16.70 7.76 -14.95
C ASN A 49 -16.31 6.45 -14.24
N LEU A 50 -15.11 6.43 -13.65
CA LEU A 50 -14.56 5.25 -13.00
C LEU A 50 -15.24 4.99 -11.64
N ASN A 51 -15.48 3.71 -11.35
CA ASN A 51 -15.92 3.29 -10.03
C ASN A 51 -14.72 3.22 -9.08
N VAL A 52 -14.60 4.18 -8.18
CA VAL A 52 -13.52 4.26 -7.18
C VAL A 52 -14.04 3.91 -5.81
N LYS A 53 -13.36 2.98 -5.14
CA LYS A 53 -13.60 2.64 -3.73
C LYS A 53 -12.42 3.11 -2.88
N ILE A 54 -12.68 3.96 -1.91
CA ILE A 54 -11.72 4.35 -0.88
C ILE A 54 -11.83 3.35 0.27
N VAL A 55 -10.71 2.80 0.68
CA VAL A 55 -10.64 1.79 1.75
C VAL A 55 -9.71 2.23 2.87
N GLU A 56 -9.95 1.70 4.08
CA GLU A 56 -9.17 1.96 5.28
C GLU A 56 -9.00 0.70 6.14
N ALA A 57 -8.15 0.78 7.14
CA ALA A 57 -7.83 -0.33 8.04
C ALA A 57 -9.09 -0.98 8.63
N GLY A 58 -9.10 -2.32 8.61
CA GLY A 58 -10.23 -3.15 9.03
C GLY A 58 -11.20 -3.54 7.91
N MET A 59 -11.12 -2.90 6.74
CA MET A 59 -11.93 -3.29 5.57
C MET A 59 -11.35 -4.52 4.88
N ARG A 60 -12.23 -5.25 4.16
CA ARG A 60 -11.86 -6.38 3.30
C ARG A 60 -12.30 -6.15 1.87
N ILE A 61 -11.43 -6.51 0.93
CA ILE A 61 -11.69 -6.49 -0.50
C ILE A 61 -11.78 -7.94 -0.97
N ASN A 62 -13.00 -8.43 -1.22
CA ASN A 62 -13.22 -9.77 -1.73
C ASN A 62 -13.02 -9.77 -3.25
N ILE A 63 -12.22 -10.70 -3.77
CA ILE A 63 -11.96 -10.91 -5.20
C ILE A 63 -12.76 -12.11 -5.69
N GLU A 64 -12.53 -13.27 -5.05
CA GLU A 64 -13.26 -14.52 -5.31
C GLU A 64 -13.24 -15.43 -4.07
N LYS A 65 -13.74 -16.64 -4.19
CA LYS A 65 -13.74 -17.60 -3.09
C LYS A 65 -12.31 -17.86 -2.59
N ASN A 66 -12.08 -17.62 -1.29
CA ASN A 66 -10.78 -17.77 -0.61
C ASN A 66 -9.66 -16.82 -1.10
N LEU A 67 -9.98 -15.84 -1.96
CA LEU A 67 -9.04 -14.81 -2.41
C LEU A 67 -9.57 -13.43 -2.03
N TYR A 68 -8.87 -12.76 -1.13
CA TYR A 68 -9.26 -11.44 -0.63
C TYR A 68 -8.05 -10.66 -0.13
N PHE A 69 -8.23 -9.34 -0.01
CA PHE A 69 -7.28 -8.49 0.70
C PHE A 69 -7.87 -8.01 2.02
N ASP A 70 -7.13 -8.13 3.10
CA ASP A 70 -7.38 -7.40 4.33
C ASP A 70 -6.62 -6.07 4.27
N VAL A 71 -7.32 -4.97 4.48
CA VAL A 71 -6.74 -3.63 4.51
C VAL A 71 -6.25 -3.36 5.93
N LEU A 72 -4.96 -3.06 6.07
CA LEU A 72 -4.30 -2.87 7.36
C LEU A 72 -3.99 -1.40 7.65
N TRP A 73 -3.86 -0.56 6.61
CA TRP A 73 -3.56 0.86 6.66
C TRP A 73 -4.02 1.53 5.34
N PRO A 74 -4.34 2.84 5.26
CA PRO A 74 -4.31 3.82 6.36
C PRO A 74 -5.49 3.68 7.34
N ASP A 75 -5.34 4.29 8.52
CA ASP A 75 -6.41 4.47 9.48
C ASP A 75 -6.89 5.92 9.43
N SER A 76 -8.17 6.14 9.10
CA SER A 76 -8.71 7.50 8.93
C SER A 76 -8.69 8.36 10.20
N GLN A 77 -8.55 7.74 11.37
CA GLN A 77 -8.44 8.44 12.65
C GLN A 77 -6.98 8.76 13.03
N LYS A 78 -6.01 8.18 12.31
CA LYS A 78 -4.58 8.29 12.61
C LYS A 78 -3.75 8.63 11.37
N MET A 79 -4.27 9.49 10.49
CA MET A 79 -3.52 9.92 9.30
C MET A 79 -2.23 10.64 9.69
N ILE A 80 -1.14 10.28 9.01
CA ILE A 80 0.21 10.80 9.28
C ILE A 80 0.47 11.99 8.36
N SER A 81 0.93 13.12 8.93
CA SER A 81 1.27 14.33 8.18
C SER A 81 2.72 14.35 7.68
N ASP A 82 3.61 13.62 8.37
CA ASP A 82 5.01 13.51 7.96
C ASP A 82 5.12 12.57 6.77
N ASN A 83 5.79 13.01 5.70
CA ASN A 83 5.87 12.31 4.42
C ASN A 83 4.54 11.66 4.04
N ALA A 84 3.48 12.52 4.02
CA ALA A 84 2.08 12.10 4.06
C ALA A 84 1.68 11.16 2.93
N ILE A 85 2.24 11.33 1.72
CA ILE A 85 1.95 10.47 0.57
C ILE A 85 2.44 9.05 0.84
N ASN A 86 3.67 8.90 1.31
CA ASN A 86 4.29 7.60 1.60
C ASN A 86 3.67 6.96 2.84
N ASN A 87 3.64 7.70 3.97
CA ASN A 87 3.19 7.14 5.25
C ASN A 87 1.69 6.81 5.32
N ASN A 88 0.88 7.30 4.38
CA ASN A 88 -0.51 6.87 4.22
C ASN A 88 -0.71 5.97 2.99
N SER A 89 0.34 5.31 2.52
CA SER A 89 0.21 4.25 1.50
C SER A 89 -0.78 3.18 1.93
N LEU A 90 -1.54 2.66 0.99
CA LEU A 90 -2.43 1.52 1.23
C LEU A 90 -1.60 0.26 1.53
N VAL A 91 -1.64 -0.18 2.79
CA VAL A 91 -1.08 -1.46 3.20
C VAL A 91 -2.17 -2.50 3.21
N CYS A 92 -2.01 -3.55 2.42
CA CYS A 92 -2.98 -4.62 2.35
C CYS A 92 -2.32 -6.00 2.27
N LYS A 93 -2.95 -6.98 2.92
CA LYS A 93 -2.53 -8.37 2.89
C LYS A 93 -3.44 -9.17 1.97
N LEU A 94 -2.87 -9.68 0.87
CA LEU A 94 -3.50 -10.71 0.06
C LEU A 94 -3.52 -12.03 0.83
N ASN A 95 -4.68 -12.66 0.88
CA ASN A 95 -4.87 -13.98 1.42
C ASN A 95 -5.43 -14.90 0.33
N TYR A 96 -4.81 -16.06 0.16
CA TYR A 96 -5.30 -17.12 -0.72
C TYR A 96 -5.03 -18.49 -0.08
N ASN A 97 -6.05 -19.11 0.48
CA ASN A 97 -5.93 -20.35 1.27
C ASN A 97 -4.89 -20.20 2.40
N LYS A 98 -3.77 -20.95 2.32
CA LYS A 98 -2.65 -20.88 3.29
C LYS A 98 -1.56 -19.88 2.91
N PHE A 99 -1.65 -19.29 1.72
CA PHE A 99 -0.69 -18.31 1.21
C PHE A 99 -1.11 -16.90 1.61
N SER A 100 -0.14 -16.06 1.93
CA SER A 100 -0.40 -14.63 2.13
C SER A 100 0.78 -13.77 1.66
N MET A 101 0.48 -12.58 1.17
CA MET A 101 1.48 -11.59 0.78
C MET A 101 1.08 -10.21 1.29
N LEU A 102 2.00 -9.57 2.00
CA LEU A 102 1.83 -8.21 2.50
C LEU A 102 2.42 -7.21 1.51
N PHE A 103 1.58 -6.30 1.06
CA PHE A 103 1.94 -5.15 0.23
C PHE A 103 1.96 -3.91 1.11
N THR A 104 3.08 -3.21 1.16
CA THR A 104 3.33 -2.13 2.11
C THR A 104 3.30 -0.74 1.49
N GLY A 105 3.31 -0.65 0.14
CA GLY A 105 3.59 0.63 -0.50
C GLY A 105 4.93 1.18 -0.03
N ASP A 106 4.96 2.46 0.26
CA ASP A 106 6.19 3.15 0.68
C ASP A 106 6.10 3.73 2.10
N ILE A 107 5.38 3.01 2.99
CA ILE A 107 5.34 3.36 4.40
C ILE A 107 6.76 3.41 5.00
N GLU A 108 6.95 4.30 5.96
CA GLU A 108 8.18 4.46 6.71
C GLU A 108 7.98 4.07 8.17
N GLU A 109 9.04 4.15 8.98
CA GLU A 109 9.07 3.75 10.39
C GLU A 109 7.88 4.25 11.21
N ILE A 110 7.42 5.48 10.99
CA ILE A 110 6.30 6.05 11.73
C ILE A 110 4.99 5.29 11.46
N ALA A 111 4.71 4.97 10.19
CA ALA A 111 3.53 4.19 9.83
C ALA A 111 3.67 2.72 10.25
N GLU A 112 4.86 2.13 10.15
CA GLU A 112 5.13 0.78 10.64
C GLU A 112 4.85 0.66 12.14
N LYS A 113 5.27 1.64 12.96
CA LYS A 113 4.98 1.69 14.40
C LYS A 113 3.47 1.75 14.69
N GLU A 114 2.74 2.60 13.97
CA GLU A 114 1.29 2.70 14.12
C GLU A 114 0.58 1.38 13.76
N ILE A 115 1.02 0.72 12.69
CA ILE A 115 0.48 -0.59 12.28
C ILE A 115 0.77 -1.65 13.35
N VAL A 116 2.02 -1.76 13.83
CA VAL A 116 2.39 -2.74 14.86
C VAL A 116 1.59 -2.50 16.14
N SER A 117 1.48 -1.25 16.59
CA SER A 117 0.69 -0.87 17.77
C SER A 117 -0.80 -1.20 17.60
N LYS A 118 -1.38 -0.90 16.43
CA LYS A 118 -2.79 -1.20 16.14
C LYS A 118 -3.12 -2.68 16.28
N TYR A 119 -2.19 -3.55 15.89
CA TYR A 119 -2.40 -5.00 15.88
C TYR A 119 -1.63 -5.75 16.98
N GLU A 120 -1.12 -5.06 18.02
CA GLU A 120 -0.33 -5.67 19.11
C GLU A 120 -1.05 -6.82 19.82
N ASN A 121 -2.37 -6.70 20.01
CA ASN A 121 -3.20 -7.74 20.64
C ASN A 121 -3.55 -8.91 19.70
N ASN A 122 -3.25 -8.80 18.41
CA ASN A 122 -3.47 -9.84 17.42
C ASN A 122 -2.46 -9.75 16.26
N THR A 123 -1.19 -9.97 16.57
CA THR A 123 -0.09 -9.90 15.59
C THR A 123 -0.22 -10.92 14.45
N SER A 124 -1.04 -11.97 14.62
CA SER A 124 -1.28 -12.96 13.56
C SER A 124 -1.87 -12.33 12.28
N ILE A 125 -2.55 -11.19 12.41
CA ILE A 125 -3.07 -10.42 11.27
C ILE A 125 -1.93 -9.95 10.35
N LEU A 126 -0.77 -9.58 10.92
CA LEU A 126 0.38 -9.08 10.15
C LEU A 126 1.20 -10.20 9.52
N LYS A 127 1.24 -11.41 10.12
CA LYS A 127 2.03 -12.53 9.62
C LYS A 127 1.73 -12.84 8.17
N SER A 128 2.78 -12.95 7.35
CA SER A 128 2.64 -13.13 5.91
C SER A 128 3.74 -14.05 5.35
N THR A 129 3.39 -14.87 4.36
CA THR A 129 4.36 -15.73 3.68
C THR A 129 5.40 -14.91 2.92
N ILE A 130 4.93 -13.87 2.23
CA ILE A 130 5.80 -12.95 1.46
C ILE A 130 5.56 -11.51 1.94
N LEU A 131 6.64 -10.75 2.04
CA LEU A 131 6.63 -9.31 2.24
C LEU A 131 7.13 -8.61 0.97
N LYS A 132 6.32 -7.71 0.37
CA LYS A 132 6.85 -6.66 -0.51
C LYS A 132 7.47 -5.61 0.41
N THR A 133 8.78 -5.52 0.39
CA THR A 133 9.54 -4.58 1.23
C THR A 133 9.09 -3.14 0.96
N ALA A 134 8.87 -2.39 2.02
CA ALA A 134 8.42 -1.00 1.93
C ALA A 134 9.50 -0.11 1.31
N HIS A 135 9.04 0.94 0.62
CA HIS A 135 9.84 2.05 0.11
C HIS A 135 11.13 1.60 -0.60
N HIS A 136 11.01 0.59 -1.48
CA HIS A 136 12.10 0.03 -2.28
C HIS A 136 13.32 -0.44 -1.47
N GLY A 137 13.14 -0.77 -0.19
CA GLY A 137 14.22 -1.11 0.74
C GLY A 137 14.96 0.12 1.25
N SER A 138 14.27 1.26 1.41
CA SER A 138 14.81 2.46 2.04
C SER A 138 15.25 2.18 3.48
N LYS A 139 16.30 2.87 3.91
CA LYS A 139 16.75 2.88 5.31
C LYS A 139 15.73 3.44 6.31
N THR A 140 14.71 4.17 5.82
CA THR A 140 13.64 4.74 6.64
C THR A 140 12.51 3.75 6.93
N SER A 141 12.58 2.53 6.37
CA SER A 141 11.51 1.53 6.39
C SER A 141 12.03 0.15 6.79
N SER A 142 11.10 -0.79 6.94
CA SER A 142 11.42 -2.19 7.28
C SER A 142 12.12 -2.34 8.63
N THR A 143 11.58 -1.64 9.63
CA THR A 143 12.08 -1.69 11.02
C THR A 143 12.05 -3.11 11.58
N LYS A 144 12.98 -3.38 12.53
CA LYS A 144 13.07 -4.70 13.16
C LYS A 144 11.75 -5.14 13.80
N ASP A 145 11.02 -4.22 14.44
CA ASP A 145 9.76 -4.53 15.11
C ASP A 145 8.68 -4.88 14.10
N PHE A 146 8.61 -4.15 12.99
CA PHE A 146 7.69 -4.45 11.90
C PHE A 146 8.01 -5.80 11.24
N LEU A 147 9.29 -6.06 10.92
CA LEU A 147 9.73 -7.33 10.36
C LEU A 147 9.45 -8.52 11.30
N ASN A 148 9.66 -8.35 12.60
CA ASN A 148 9.33 -9.38 13.61
C ASN A 148 7.82 -9.66 13.67
N ALA A 149 6.99 -8.61 13.57
CA ALA A 149 5.53 -8.75 13.58
C ALA A 149 5.01 -9.44 12.31
N VAL A 150 5.55 -9.10 11.14
CA VAL A 150 5.19 -9.72 9.84
C VAL A 150 5.77 -11.13 9.72
N ASN A 151 6.98 -11.37 10.22
CA ASN A 151 7.71 -12.64 10.21
C ASN A 151 7.64 -13.38 8.85
N PRO A 152 8.06 -12.74 7.74
CA PRO A 152 7.91 -13.30 6.41
C PRO A 152 8.92 -14.43 6.15
N GLN A 153 8.53 -15.42 5.33
CA GLN A 153 9.46 -16.43 4.82
C GLN A 153 10.33 -15.87 3.67
N TYR A 154 9.77 -14.97 2.88
CA TYR A 154 10.44 -14.32 1.76
C TYR A 154 10.14 -12.82 1.76
N ALA A 155 11.13 -12.03 1.36
CA ALA A 155 10.97 -10.60 1.12
C ALA A 155 11.31 -10.28 -0.35
N ILE A 156 10.50 -9.46 -1.00
CA ILE A 156 10.69 -9.02 -2.38
C ILE A 156 10.93 -7.52 -2.38
N ILE A 157 12.04 -7.09 -2.98
CA ILE A 157 12.38 -5.68 -3.14
C ILE A 157 12.25 -5.32 -4.62
N GLY A 158 11.36 -4.38 -4.93
CA GLY A 158 11.26 -3.76 -6.25
C GLY A 158 12.08 -2.48 -6.27
N VAL A 159 13.20 -2.45 -6.99
CA VAL A 159 14.10 -1.31 -7.03
C VAL A 159 14.77 -1.17 -8.39
N GLY A 160 15.02 0.05 -8.84
CA GLY A 160 15.74 0.33 -10.07
C GLY A 160 17.24 0.04 -9.91
N LYS A 161 17.85 -0.64 -10.89
CA LYS A 161 19.29 -1.01 -10.86
C LYS A 161 20.21 0.19 -10.67
N ASN A 162 19.87 1.34 -11.24
CA ASN A 162 20.67 2.57 -11.20
C ASN A 162 19.88 3.70 -10.52
N ASN A 163 19.18 3.40 -9.43
CA ASN A 163 18.45 4.44 -8.70
C ASN A 163 19.40 5.41 -8.01
N ASN A 164 18.99 6.69 -7.88
CA ASN A 164 19.78 7.75 -7.26
C ASN A 164 19.61 7.81 -5.73
N PHE A 165 18.80 6.95 -5.14
CA PHE A 165 18.44 6.98 -3.73
C PHE A 165 19.33 6.07 -2.86
N GLY A 166 20.16 5.22 -3.50
CA GLY A 166 20.99 4.25 -2.79
C GLY A 166 20.18 3.06 -2.25
N HIS A 167 19.00 2.79 -2.82
CA HIS A 167 18.20 1.63 -2.46
C HIS A 167 18.65 0.36 -3.19
N PRO A 168 18.55 -0.82 -2.55
CA PRO A 168 18.18 -1.04 -1.15
C PRO A 168 19.32 -0.65 -0.20
N ALA A 169 18.99 -0.17 1.03
CA ALA A 169 19.94 0.22 2.06
C ALA A 169 20.19 -0.90 3.06
#